data_175081d64e0271b9da9237e98adbe7bd
#
_entry.id   175081d64e0271b9da9237e98adbe7bd
#
_cell.length_a   1.000
_cell.length_b   1.000
_cell.length_c   1.000
_cell.angle_alpha   90.00
_cell.angle_beta   90.00
_cell.angle_gamma   90.00
#
_symmetry.space_group_name_H-M   'P 1'
#
loop_
_entity.id
_entity.type
_entity.pdbx_description
1 polymer ?
#
loop_
_entity_poly.entity_id
_entity_poly.type
_entity_poly.pdbx_seq_one_letter_code
_entity_poly.pdbx_strand_id
1 'polypeptide(L)'
;METCRFFVPEHIKIGDFKEYNGEVFYLFGIKKGIAVLAFAGILVFGLLTAGCGEQQAKGGRPTSVKAMNVLRQDTPLIHVYAGQLVGTDEVNIRAKVSGNIVEKYITGGQFVTVGQPLYRIDSRQYESAVLQAQATLAQSEATLNNARLDLNRYQQLFESAAIAEQTVTTQQAQVNAYEAAAAANAALLRQAQENLDDTVIYAPMTGQLSVNDVAVGSFVSAGTTTLVSMGTADPIYAQFSLSENEYLNFAEQAVKQGGLGAVIVELTLSNGSKYPTIGHIVTSDRALAAQTGTLTVKALFDNPDGVLLPGMFARVSLYGDMIPNAILVPERAVQQLLGKSFVMVVGEGNKAEARTITLGDKVGSYYIVKDGLDVSDIVVVEGLTTLQEGGDLAVTMVTADDMGFSLTGDSSDFNTRALTPLE
;
A
#
# COMPACT_ATOMS: atom_id res chain seq x y z
N MET A 1 40.75 -17.11 -12.21
CA MET A 1 41.59 -16.45 -13.19
C MET A 1 40.69 -16.05 -14.34
N GLU A 2 40.24 -14.82 -14.33
CA GLU A 2 40.00 -13.97 -15.49
C GLU A 2 39.28 -12.71 -15.00
N THR A 3 40.01 -11.64 -15.12
CA THR A 3 39.75 -10.30 -14.65
C THR A 3 38.80 -9.57 -15.61
N CYS A 4 37.64 -9.12 -15.14
CA CYS A 4 36.85 -8.11 -15.87
C CYS A 4 37.31 -6.71 -15.45
N ARG A 5 37.90 -5.98 -16.41
CA ARG A 5 38.26 -4.57 -16.35
C ARG A 5 36.99 -3.71 -16.49
N PHE A 6 36.75 -2.84 -15.55
CA PHE A 6 35.85 -1.71 -15.69
C PHE A 6 36.53 -0.59 -16.46
N PHE A 7 35.88 -0.10 -17.49
CA PHE A 7 36.27 1.05 -18.32
C PHE A 7 35.76 2.32 -17.63
N VAL A 8 36.67 3.23 -17.27
CA VAL A 8 36.39 4.59 -16.80
C VAL A 8 36.76 5.55 -17.92
N PRO A 9 35.88 6.46 -18.37
CA PRO A 9 36.28 7.54 -19.25
C PRO A 9 36.82 8.73 -18.44
N GLU A 10 38.10 9.06 -18.69
CA GLU A 10 38.74 10.32 -18.35
C GLU A 10 38.15 11.48 -19.18
N HIS A 11 38.20 12.64 -18.60
CA HIS A 11 38.14 14.01 -19.07
C HIS A 11 37.00 14.86 -18.51
N ILE A 12 37.26 15.47 -17.36
CA ILE A 12 36.81 16.84 -17.05
C ILE A 12 38.00 17.62 -16.49
N LYS A 13 38.44 18.62 -17.25
CA LYS A 13 39.46 19.58 -16.89
C LYS A 13 38.96 20.53 -15.82
N ILE A 14 39.69 20.63 -14.74
CA ILE A 14 39.56 21.66 -13.70
C ILE A 14 40.29 22.91 -14.22
N GLY A 15 39.55 24.00 -14.36
CA GLY A 15 40.07 25.33 -14.70
C GLY A 15 40.41 26.13 -13.43
N ASP A 16 41.57 26.75 -13.47
CA ASP A 16 42.23 27.52 -12.45
C ASP A 16 41.40 28.63 -11.81
N PHE A 17 41.36 28.69 -10.49
CA PHE A 17 41.04 29.89 -9.73
C PHE A 17 42.31 30.65 -9.43
N LYS A 18 42.45 31.82 -10.01
CA LYS A 18 43.48 32.81 -9.70
C LYS A 18 42.96 33.79 -8.61
N GLU A 19 43.68 33.82 -7.52
CA GLU A 19 43.62 34.91 -6.53
C GLU A 19 43.96 36.24 -7.22
N TYR A 20 43.25 37.30 -6.87
CA TYR A 20 43.63 38.68 -7.12
C TYR A 20 43.51 39.48 -5.80
N ASN A 21 44.68 39.61 -5.15
CA ASN A 21 44.97 40.69 -4.21
C ASN A 21 45.33 41.93 -5.04
N GLY A 22 44.79 43.10 -4.70
CA GLY A 22 45.17 44.34 -5.33
C GLY A 22 44.68 45.56 -4.60
N GLU A 23 45.42 45.97 -3.56
CA GLU A 23 45.36 47.32 -3.02
C GLU A 23 45.73 48.34 -4.10
N VAL A 24 45.03 49.43 -4.19
CA VAL A 24 45.53 50.64 -4.87
C VAL A 24 45.31 51.85 -3.93
N PHE A 25 46.42 52.26 -3.35
CA PHE A 25 46.58 53.60 -2.79
C PHE A 25 46.54 54.66 -3.89
N TYR A 26 45.78 55.75 -3.66
CA TYR A 26 46.09 57.07 -4.23
C TYR A 26 46.04 58.16 -3.20
N LEU A 27 47.25 58.57 -2.83
CA LEU A 27 47.56 59.81 -2.12
C LEU A 27 47.75 60.90 -3.18
N PHE A 28 47.20 62.07 -3.00
CA PHE A 28 47.75 63.44 -3.26
C PHE A 28 46.54 64.38 -3.29
N GLY A 29 46.30 65.22 -2.33
CA GLY A 29 47.06 66.43 -2.09
C GLY A 29 46.37 67.65 -2.73
N ILE A 30 45.46 68.33 -2.02
CA ILE A 30 45.23 69.74 -2.23
C ILE A 30 44.99 70.42 -0.84
N LYS A 31 45.98 71.16 -0.49
CA LYS A 31 46.00 72.07 0.67
C LYS A 31 45.31 73.40 0.36
N LYS A 32 44.60 73.94 1.37
CA LYS A 32 44.30 75.33 1.54
C LYS A 32 43.14 75.94 0.68
N GLY A 33 41.93 75.96 1.27
CA GLY A 33 40.81 76.70 0.74
C GLY A 33 39.43 76.53 1.45
N ILE A 34 39.34 75.62 2.43
CA ILE A 34 38.09 75.17 3.00
C ILE A 34 37.84 75.63 4.48
N ALA A 35 38.67 76.51 5.00
CA ALA A 35 38.49 77.00 6.40
C ALA A 35 37.46 78.10 6.54
N VAL A 36 37.03 78.71 5.48
CA VAL A 36 36.06 79.92 5.57
C VAL A 36 34.61 79.50 5.28
N LEU A 37 34.41 78.42 4.55
CA LEU A 37 33.08 77.92 4.22
C LEU A 37 32.49 76.94 5.29
N ALA A 38 33.30 76.45 6.18
CA ALA A 38 32.86 75.57 7.26
C ALA A 38 32.15 76.31 8.40
N PHE A 39 32.44 77.58 8.61
CA PHE A 39 31.80 78.42 9.70
C PHE A 39 30.43 78.95 9.27
N ALA A 40 30.18 79.20 8.01
CA ALA A 40 28.86 79.63 7.50
C ALA A 40 27.86 78.46 7.40
N GLY A 41 28.34 77.23 7.19
CA GLY A 41 27.51 76.01 7.13
C GLY A 41 26.94 75.58 8.49
N ILE A 42 27.68 75.82 9.56
CA ILE A 42 27.25 75.42 10.92
C ILE A 42 26.14 76.31 11.46
N LEU A 43 26.07 77.59 11.05
CA LEU A 43 25.02 78.57 11.52
C LEU A 43 23.72 78.35 10.74
N VAL A 44 23.72 77.85 9.54
CA VAL A 44 22.50 77.52 8.77
C VAL A 44 21.95 76.15 9.18
N PHE A 45 22.83 75.23 9.64
CA PHE A 45 22.39 73.87 10.12
C PHE A 45 21.75 73.93 11.53
N GLY A 46 22.10 74.91 12.33
CA GLY A 46 21.52 75.12 13.67
C GLY A 46 20.09 75.71 13.68
N LEU A 47 19.61 76.25 12.59
CA LEU A 47 18.26 76.81 12.47
C LEU A 47 17.23 75.91 11.86
N LEU A 48 17.67 74.73 11.41
CA LEU A 48 16.79 73.72 10.79
C LEU A 48 16.41 72.56 11.76
N THR A 49 16.89 72.57 13.00
CA THR A 49 16.59 71.55 14.00
C THR A 49 15.52 71.90 15.03
N ALA A 50 14.82 73.01 14.88
CA ALA A 50 13.74 73.39 15.77
C ALA A 50 12.35 73.12 15.13
N GLY A 51 12.20 72.04 14.46
CA GLY A 51 10.92 71.50 14.01
C GLY A 51 10.65 70.16 14.67
N CYS A 52 10.38 70.12 15.97
CA CYS A 52 9.67 69.00 16.60
C CYS A 52 8.26 68.92 16.01
N GLY A 53 8.13 68.38 14.85
CA GLY A 53 6.86 67.86 14.38
C GLY A 53 6.65 66.51 15.07
N GLU A 54 5.70 66.40 15.98
CA GLU A 54 5.05 65.20 16.37
C GLU A 54 4.72 64.45 15.06
N GLN A 55 5.42 63.35 14.83
CA GLN A 55 5.09 62.43 13.76
C GLN A 55 3.78 61.74 14.18
N GLN A 56 2.65 62.43 13.91
CA GLN A 56 1.37 61.77 13.88
C GLN A 56 1.55 60.53 12.98
N ALA A 57 1.48 59.37 13.59
CA ALA A 57 1.37 58.10 12.88
C ALA A 57 0.26 58.30 11.83
N LYS A 58 0.64 58.38 10.57
CA LYS A 58 -0.32 58.30 9.45
C LYS A 58 -1.07 57.02 9.68
N GLY A 59 -2.30 57.11 10.17
CA GLY A 59 -3.23 55.98 10.18
C GLY A 59 -3.25 55.42 8.77
N GLY A 60 -2.57 54.27 8.58
CA GLY A 60 -2.61 53.54 7.34
C GLY A 60 -4.08 53.26 7.03
N ARG A 61 -4.47 53.34 5.76
CA ARG A 61 -5.81 52.87 5.38
C ARG A 61 -5.98 51.47 5.94
N PRO A 62 -7.10 51.16 6.62
CA PRO A 62 -7.31 49.84 7.19
C PRO A 62 -7.17 48.80 6.08
N THR A 63 -6.38 47.76 6.35
CA THR A 63 -6.15 46.69 5.40
C THR A 63 -7.42 45.86 5.27
N SER A 64 -7.94 45.78 4.04
CA SER A 64 -9.12 44.93 3.79
C SER A 64 -8.74 43.43 3.91
N VAL A 65 -9.40 42.74 4.81
CA VAL A 65 -9.17 41.34 5.08
C VAL A 65 -10.48 40.56 5.12
N LYS A 66 -10.45 39.30 4.71
CA LYS A 66 -11.53 38.36 4.99
C LYS A 66 -11.19 37.55 6.25
N ALA A 67 -12.13 37.48 7.14
CA ALA A 67 -11.98 36.76 8.40
C ALA A 67 -13.19 35.86 8.66
N MET A 68 -12.98 34.84 9.43
CA MET A 68 -14.02 33.87 9.84
C MET A 68 -13.88 33.52 11.31
N ASN A 69 -14.97 33.09 11.91
CA ASN A 69 -14.95 32.57 13.26
C ASN A 69 -14.22 31.23 13.26
N VAL A 70 -13.50 30.95 14.33
CA VAL A 70 -12.95 29.63 14.59
C VAL A 70 -14.09 28.61 14.66
N LEU A 71 -13.95 27.50 13.94
CA LEU A 71 -14.93 26.43 13.94
C LEU A 71 -14.65 25.48 15.11
N ARG A 72 -15.67 25.17 15.90
CA ARG A 72 -15.60 24.18 16.96
C ARG A 72 -16.59 23.07 16.71
N GLN A 73 -16.09 21.85 16.50
CA GLN A 73 -16.94 20.68 16.31
C GLN A 73 -16.20 19.38 16.62
N ASP A 74 -16.96 18.32 16.87
CA ASP A 74 -16.40 16.98 16.97
C ASP A 74 -15.87 16.55 15.60
N THR A 75 -14.60 16.19 15.56
CA THR A 75 -13.90 15.97 14.29
C THR A 75 -13.23 14.59 14.30
N PRO A 76 -13.56 13.72 13.34
CA PRO A 76 -12.86 12.45 13.22
C PRO A 76 -11.43 12.67 12.72
N LEU A 77 -10.48 11.98 13.32
CA LEU A 77 -9.14 11.85 12.76
C LEU A 77 -9.21 10.93 11.54
N ILE A 78 -8.86 11.47 10.37
CA ILE A 78 -8.84 10.70 9.12
C ILE A 78 -7.39 10.57 8.66
N HIS A 79 -6.89 9.35 8.66
CA HIS A 79 -5.58 9.03 8.11
C HIS A 79 -5.73 8.46 6.71
N VAL A 80 -5.03 9.06 5.74
CA VAL A 80 -5.13 8.69 4.32
C VAL A 80 -3.82 8.05 3.87
N TYR A 81 -3.92 6.82 3.38
CA TYR A 81 -2.78 6.04 2.89
C TYR A 81 -2.92 5.72 1.40
N ALA A 82 -1.79 5.63 0.72
CA ALA A 82 -1.76 5.04 -0.60
C ALA A 82 -1.86 3.51 -0.47
N GLY A 83 -2.85 2.93 -1.13
CA GLY A 83 -3.08 1.48 -1.14
C GLY A 83 -3.13 0.92 -2.54
N GLN A 84 -2.90 -0.39 -2.63
CA GLN A 84 -3.08 -1.17 -3.83
C GLN A 84 -4.11 -2.26 -3.58
N LEU A 85 -5.00 -2.45 -4.56
CA LEU A 85 -5.99 -3.53 -4.51
C LEU A 85 -5.34 -4.84 -4.93
N VAL A 86 -5.54 -5.89 -4.15
CA VAL A 86 -5.03 -7.24 -4.42
C VAL A 86 -6.16 -8.25 -4.26
N GLY A 87 -6.21 -9.25 -5.14
CA GLY A 87 -7.17 -10.33 -5.03
C GLY A 87 -6.99 -11.10 -3.72
N THR A 88 -8.06 -11.72 -3.25
CA THR A 88 -7.97 -12.59 -2.06
C THR A 88 -7.16 -13.83 -2.34
N ASP A 89 -7.37 -14.41 -3.52
CA ASP A 89 -6.65 -15.59 -3.98
C ASP A 89 -6.19 -15.35 -5.42
N GLU A 90 -4.92 -15.64 -5.69
CA GLU A 90 -4.33 -15.61 -7.01
C GLU A 90 -3.48 -16.85 -7.21
N VAL A 91 -3.78 -17.61 -8.26
CA VAL A 91 -3.12 -18.87 -8.56
C VAL A 91 -2.66 -18.90 -10.01
N ASN A 92 -1.39 -19.25 -10.20
CA ASN A 92 -0.83 -19.53 -11.51
C ASN A 92 -0.99 -21.01 -11.81
N ILE A 93 -1.90 -21.35 -12.73
CA ILE A 93 -2.14 -22.73 -13.16
C ILE A 93 -1.00 -23.15 -14.06
N ARG A 94 -0.29 -24.22 -13.66
CA ARG A 94 0.86 -24.76 -14.39
C ARG A 94 0.56 -26.15 -14.90
N ALA A 95 1.22 -26.50 -16.00
CA ALA A 95 1.21 -27.86 -16.50
C ALA A 95 1.86 -28.80 -15.48
N LYS A 96 1.20 -29.90 -15.11
CA LYS A 96 1.75 -30.94 -14.24
C LYS A 96 2.55 -31.99 -15.02
N VAL A 97 2.20 -32.18 -16.29
CA VAL A 97 2.86 -33.09 -17.23
C VAL A 97 3.29 -32.32 -18.49
N SER A 98 4.28 -32.85 -19.21
CA SER A 98 4.82 -32.22 -20.41
C SER A 98 4.13 -32.77 -21.67
N GLY A 99 3.87 -31.87 -22.65
CA GLY A 99 3.28 -32.30 -23.92
C GLY A 99 2.71 -31.15 -24.71
N ASN A 100 2.09 -31.41 -25.83
CA ASN A 100 1.40 -30.39 -26.62
C ASN A 100 -0.03 -30.21 -26.14
N ILE A 101 -0.51 -28.97 -26.08
CA ILE A 101 -1.93 -28.70 -25.86
C ILE A 101 -2.70 -29.09 -27.09
N VAL A 102 -3.66 -30.02 -26.93
CA VAL A 102 -4.53 -30.49 -28.02
C VAL A 102 -5.90 -29.83 -27.98
N GLU A 103 -6.40 -29.48 -26.80
CA GLU A 103 -7.67 -28.82 -26.64
C GLU A 103 -7.61 -27.75 -25.56
N LYS A 104 -8.37 -26.70 -25.76
CA LYS A 104 -8.60 -25.62 -24.82
C LYS A 104 -10.11 -25.42 -24.66
N TYR A 105 -10.61 -25.49 -23.42
CA TYR A 105 -12.04 -25.42 -23.09
C TYR A 105 -12.48 -24.05 -22.58
N ILE A 106 -11.55 -23.10 -22.54
CA ILE A 106 -11.74 -21.77 -21.95
C ILE A 106 -11.45 -20.66 -22.95
N THR A 107 -11.94 -19.46 -22.62
CA THR A 107 -11.55 -18.21 -23.26
C THR A 107 -10.88 -17.31 -22.22
N GLY A 108 -9.82 -16.59 -22.62
CA GLY A 108 -9.15 -15.63 -21.74
C GLY A 108 -10.15 -14.60 -21.16
N GLY A 109 -10.02 -14.30 -19.88
CA GLY A 109 -10.95 -13.42 -19.15
C GLY A 109 -12.25 -14.06 -18.67
N GLN A 110 -12.50 -15.35 -19.00
CA GLN A 110 -13.69 -16.07 -18.60
C GLN A 110 -13.71 -16.34 -17.09
N PHE A 111 -14.92 -16.31 -16.50
CA PHE A 111 -15.16 -16.81 -15.15
C PHE A 111 -15.37 -18.32 -15.19
N VAL A 112 -14.67 -19.05 -14.30
CA VAL A 112 -14.70 -20.51 -14.21
C VAL A 112 -14.98 -20.96 -12.78
N THR A 113 -15.56 -22.15 -12.66
CA THR A 113 -15.86 -22.79 -11.38
C THR A 113 -14.83 -23.87 -11.05
N VAL A 114 -14.65 -24.15 -9.75
CA VAL A 114 -13.77 -25.24 -9.30
C VAL A 114 -14.11 -26.56 -9.99
N GLY A 115 -13.09 -27.30 -10.46
CA GLY A 115 -13.25 -28.58 -11.17
C GLY A 115 -13.65 -28.43 -12.64
N GLN A 116 -13.80 -27.24 -13.18
CA GLN A 116 -14.04 -27.04 -14.62
C GLN A 116 -12.77 -27.37 -15.41
N PRO A 117 -12.86 -28.17 -16.51
CA PRO A 117 -11.71 -28.45 -17.37
C PRO A 117 -11.28 -27.18 -18.11
N LEU A 118 -9.97 -26.96 -18.17
CA LEU A 118 -9.37 -25.77 -18.79
C LEU A 118 -8.59 -26.15 -20.06
N TYR A 119 -7.71 -27.14 -19.97
CA TYR A 119 -6.83 -27.60 -21.06
C TYR A 119 -6.74 -29.10 -21.09
N ARG A 120 -6.44 -29.63 -22.27
CA ARG A 120 -6.04 -31.02 -22.47
C ARG A 120 -4.70 -31.10 -23.18
N ILE A 121 -3.76 -31.81 -22.57
CA ILE A 121 -2.46 -32.14 -23.13
C ILE A 121 -2.57 -33.50 -23.87
N ASP A 122 -1.75 -33.72 -24.88
CA ASP A 122 -1.72 -34.98 -25.63
C ASP A 122 -1.47 -36.17 -24.68
N SER A 123 -2.49 -37.03 -24.55
CA SER A 123 -2.51 -38.15 -23.60
C SER A 123 -1.88 -39.40 -24.13
N ARG A 124 -1.61 -39.54 -25.44
CA ARG A 124 -1.23 -40.80 -26.11
C ARG A 124 -0.03 -41.48 -25.49
N GLN A 125 1.02 -40.73 -25.10
CA GLN A 125 2.19 -41.29 -24.44
C GLN A 125 1.87 -41.78 -23.03
N TYR A 126 0.99 -41.10 -22.29
CA TYR A 126 0.57 -41.44 -20.93
C TYR A 126 -0.34 -42.66 -20.92
N GLU A 127 -1.28 -42.76 -21.87
CA GLU A 127 -2.11 -43.95 -22.10
C GLU A 127 -1.25 -45.17 -22.36
N SER A 128 -0.23 -45.05 -23.23
CA SER A 128 0.72 -46.12 -23.50
C SER A 128 1.51 -46.52 -22.24
N ALA A 129 1.92 -45.57 -21.41
CA ALA A 129 2.61 -45.83 -20.15
C ALA A 129 1.71 -46.58 -19.14
N VAL A 130 0.43 -46.23 -19.06
CA VAL A 130 -0.55 -46.96 -18.23
C VAL A 130 -0.70 -48.40 -18.69
N LEU A 131 -0.87 -48.63 -20.00
CA LEU A 131 -0.99 -49.98 -20.55
C LEU A 131 0.28 -50.82 -20.28
N GLN A 132 1.46 -50.21 -20.40
CA GLN A 132 2.74 -50.86 -20.08
C GLN A 132 2.83 -51.26 -18.60
N ALA A 133 2.52 -50.33 -17.69
CA ALA A 133 2.55 -50.58 -16.25
C ALA A 133 1.51 -51.64 -15.83
N GLN A 134 0.33 -51.62 -16.45
CA GLN A 134 -0.72 -52.62 -16.22
C GLN A 134 -0.28 -54.01 -16.64
N ALA A 135 0.37 -54.14 -17.81
CA ALA A 135 0.91 -55.43 -18.27
C ALA A 135 2.01 -55.97 -17.33
N THR A 136 2.88 -55.05 -16.83
CA THR A 136 3.94 -55.43 -15.88
C THR A 136 3.37 -55.87 -14.53
N LEU A 137 2.34 -55.21 -14.03
CA LEU A 137 1.63 -55.62 -12.83
C LEU A 137 0.99 -57.00 -13.01
N ALA A 138 0.27 -57.20 -14.09
CA ALA A 138 -0.37 -58.49 -14.39
C ALA A 138 0.65 -59.65 -14.45
N GLN A 139 1.84 -59.41 -15.01
CA GLN A 139 2.93 -60.40 -15.02
C GLN A 139 3.41 -60.74 -13.60
N SER A 140 3.62 -59.73 -12.75
CA SER A 140 4.09 -59.94 -11.38
C SER A 140 3.03 -60.63 -10.51
N GLU A 141 1.75 -60.30 -10.68
CA GLU A 141 0.63 -60.96 -10.02
C GLU A 141 0.49 -62.41 -10.41
N ALA A 142 0.67 -62.77 -11.70
CA ALA A 142 0.69 -64.14 -12.16
C ALA A 142 1.85 -64.93 -11.53
N THR A 143 3.04 -64.33 -11.43
CA THR A 143 4.21 -64.93 -10.79
C THR A 143 3.96 -65.15 -9.29
N LEU A 144 3.40 -64.16 -8.60
CA LEU A 144 3.03 -64.27 -7.19
C LEU A 144 1.98 -65.36 -6.96
N ASN A 145 0.97 -65.44 -7.82
CA ASN A 145 -0.07 -66.47 -7.73
C ASN A 145 0.51 -67.87 -7.88
N ASN A 146 1.41 -68.08 -8.84
CA ASN A 146 2.13 -69.39 -9.00
C ASN A 146 2.93 -69.69 -7.74
N ALA A 147 3.68 -68.71 -7.19
CA ALA A 147 4.46 -68.94 -5.99
C ALA A 147 3.59 -69.29 -4.76
N ARG A 148 2.42 -68.66 -4.65
CA ARG A 148 1.44 -69.01 -3.60
C ARG A 148 0.85 -70.41 -3.74
N LEU A 149 0.57 -70.84 -4.97
CA LEU A 149 0.12 -72.20 -5.24
C LEU A 149 1.21 -73.25 -4.90
N ASP A 150 2.46 -72.91 -5.20
CA ASP A 150 3.57 -73.77 -4.84
C ASP A 150 3.80 -73.85 -3.32
N LEU A 151 3.70 -72.71 -2.63
CA LEU A 151 3.76 -72.62 -1.17
C LEU A 151 2.67 -73.50 -0.52
N ASN A 152 1.43 -73.38 -0.97
CA ASN A 152 0.32 -74.24 -0.48
C ASN A 152 0.62 -75.75 -0.71
N ARG A 153 1.14 -76.09 -1.85
CA ARG A 153 1.53 -77.50 -2.16
C ARG A 153 2.67 -77.99 -1.24
N TYR A 154 3.67 -77.17 -0.97
CA TYR A 154 4.75 -77.48 -0.05
C TYR A 154 4.29 -77.58 1.40
N GLN A 155 3.36 -76.70 1.84
CA GLN A 155 2.75 -76.80 3.17
C GLN A 155 2.04 -78.18 3.37
N GLN A 156 1.25 -78.64 2.40
CA GLN A 156 0.58 -79.96 2.45
C GLN A 156 1.58 -81.11 2.48
N LEU A 157 2.69 -81.00 1.76
CA LEU A 157 3.76 -82.05 1.78
C LEU A 157 4.54 -82.05 3.11
N PHE A 158 4.70 -80.89 3.71
CA PHE A 158 5.32 -80.79 5.03
C PHE A 158 4.43 -81.38 6.13
N GLU A 159 3.12 -81.08 6.13
CA GLU A 159 2.16 -81.72 7.02
C GLU A 159 2.18 -83.26 6.95
N SER A 160 2.50 -83.84 5.77
CA SER A 160 2.67 -85.25 5.58
C SER A 160 4.09 -85.76 5.87
N ALA A 161 4.95 -84.89 6.44
CA ALA A 161 6.37 -85.14 6.74
C ALA A 161 7.22 -85.58 5.52
N ALA A 162 6.82 -85.19 4.26
CA ALA A 162 7.48 -85.53 3.03
C ALA A 162 8.62 -84.56 2.65
N ILE A 163 8.72 -83.40 3.22
CA ILE A 163 9.74 -82.35 2.97
C ILE A 163 10.26 -81.74 4.24
N ALA A 164 11.45 -81.07 4.17
CA ALA A 164 12.03 -80.36 5.29
C ALA A 164 11.36 -78.99 5.50
N GLU A 165 11.28 -78.51 6.74
CA GLU A 165 10.76 -77.19 7.10
C GLU A 165 11.47 -76.06 6.36
N GLN A 166 12.79 -76.18 6.13
CA GLN A 166 13.59 -75.21 5.38
C GLN A 166 13.03 -74.96 3.97
N THR A 167 12.44 -75.95 3.31
CA THR A 167 11.87 -75.84 1.97
C THR A 167 10.63 -74.89 2.02
N VAL A 168 9.77 -75.07 3.02
CA VAL A 168 8.56 -74.27 3.21
C VAL A 168 8.93 -72.81 3.56
N THR A 169 9.89 -72.64 4.48
CA THR A 169 10.33 -71.23 4.88
C THR A 169 11.02 -70.55 3.73
N THR A 170 11.79 -71.21 2.88
CA THR A 170 12.38 -70.66 1.66
C THR A 170 11.29 -70.21 0.67
N GLN A 171 10.28 -71.05 0.45
CA GLN A 171 9.17 -70.75 -0.46
C GLN A 171 8.32 -69.61 0.10
N GLN A 172 8.10 -69.56 1.41
CA GLN A 172 7.41 -68.41 2.06
C GLN A 172 8.17 -67.09 1.84
N ALA A 173 9.52 -67.14 2.00
CA ALA A 173 10.34 -65.96 1.73
C ALA A 173 10.24 -65.53 0.26
N GLN A 174 10.16 -66.51 -0.70
CA GLN A 174 9.97 -66.24 -2.11
C GLN A 174 8.59 -65.59 -2.41
N VAL A 175 7.52 -66.08 -1.77
CA VAL A 175 6.18 -65.48 -1.86
C VAL A 175 6.21 -64.04 -1.37
N ASN A 176 6.81 -63.78 -0.22
CA ASN A 176 6.93 -62.42 0.34
C ASN A 176 7.71 -61.48 -0.62
N ALA A 177 8.77 -62.01 -1.27
CA ALA A 177 9.52 -61.24 -2.27
C ALA A 177 8.67 -60.89 -3.51
N TYR A 178 7.90 -61.84 -4.03
CA TYR A 178 7.00 -61.58 -5.17
C TYR A 178 5.82 -60.69 -4.79
N GLU A 179 5.32 -60.79 -3.58
CA GLU A 179 4.29 -59.91 -3.07
C GLU A 179 4.80 -58.44 -3.01
N ALA A 180 6.02 -58.25 -2.51
CA ALA A 180 6.65 -56.93 -2.52
C ALA A 180 6.86 -56.40 -3.95
N ALA A 181 7.25 -57.29 -4.91
CA ALA A 181 7.41 -56.94 -6.32
C ALA A 181 6.07 -56.53 -6.97
N ALA A 182 4.99 -57.28 -6.72
CA ALA A 182 3.66 -56.94 -7.19
C ALA A 182 3.16 -55.60 -6.61
N ALA A 183 3.39 -55.35 -5.32
CA ALA A 183 3.06 -54.08 -4.69
C ALA A 183 3.83 -52.88 -5.28
N ALA A 184 5.12 -53.09 -5.62
CA ALA A 184 5.94 -52.07 -6.30
C ALA A 184 5.39 -51.75 -7.70
N ASN A 185 5.02 -52.79 -8.49
CA ASN A 185 4.44 -52.59 -9.82
C ASN A 185 3.03 -51.97 -9.77
N ALA A 186 2.25 -52.27 -8.74
CA ALA A 186 0.96 -51.60 -8.50
C ALA A 186 1.14 -50.08 -8.21
N ALA A 187 2.21 -49.70 -7.50
CA ALA A 187 2.55 -48.30 -7.28
C ALA A 187 2.97 -47.58 -8.58
N LEU A 188 3.73 -48.26 -9.46
CA LEU A 188 4.10 -47.75 -10.78
C LEU A 188 2.87 -47.54 -11.69
N LEU A 189 1.92 -48.48 -11.66
CA LEU A 189 0.66 -48.34 -12.39
C LEU A 189 -0.12 -47.10 -11.90
N ARG A 190 -0.23 -46.91 -10.58
CA ARG A 190 -0.91 -45.74 -10.00
C ARG A 190 -0.24 -44.43 -10.45
N GLN A 191 1.10 -44.37 -10.41
CA GLN A 191 1.84 -43.20 -10.90
C GLN A 191 1.57 -42.90 -12.38
N ALA A 192 1.52 -43.96 -13.22
CA ALA A 192 1.19 -43.78 -14.63
C ALA A 192 -0.25 -43.29 -14.84
N GLN A 193 -1.20 -43.75 -14.03
CA GLN A 193 -2.59 -43.26 -14.03
C GLN A 193 -2.69 -41.80 -13.59
N GLU A 194 -2.00 -41.41 -12.50
CA GLU A 194 -1.93 -40.01 -12.04
C GLU A 194 -1.36 -39.10 -13.13
N ASN A 195 -0.30 -39.52 -13.83
CA ASN A 195 0.25 -38.74 -14.93
C ASN A 195 -0.74 -38.63 -16.12
N LEU A 196 -1.53 -39.66 -16.39
CA LEU A 196 -2.59 -39.63 -17.41
C LEU A 196 -3.71 -38.66 -16.98
N ASP A 197 -4.16 -38.75 -15.75
CA ASP A 197 -5.19 -37.84 -15.21
C ASP A 197 -4.73 -36.39 -15.26
N ASP A 198 -3.45 -36.12 -14.98
CA ASP A 198 -2.83 -34.81 -15.03
C ASP A 198 -2.68 -34.23 -16.45
N THR A 199 -3.03 -34.99 -17.52
CA THR A 199 -3.14 -34.45 -18.90
C THR A 199 -4.36 -33.55 -19.08
N VAL A 200 -5.38 -33.70 -18.25
CA VAL A 200 -6.52 -32.77 -18.20
C VAL A 200 -6.35 -31.84 -17.03
N ILE A 201 -6.27 -30.54 -17.30
CA ILE A 201 -6.02 -29.53 -16.29
C ILE A 201 -7.35 -28.89 -15.92
N TYR A 202 -7.64 -28.91 -14.62
CA TYR A 202 -8.88 -28.38 -14.04
C TYR A 202 -8.60 -27.10 -13.24
N ALA A 203 -9.66 -26.27 -13.11
CA ALA A 203 -9.63 -25.08 -12.25
C ALA A 203 -9.54 -25.53 -10.75
N PRO A 204 -8.54 -25.07 -10.00
CA PRO A 204 -8.38 -25.43 -8.59
C PRO A 204 -9.36 -24.68 -7.68
N MET A 205 -9.90 -23.57 -8.13
CA MET A 205 -10.83 -22.70 -7.40
C MET A 205 -11.83 -22.06 -8.36
N THR A 206 -12.82 -21.36 -7.83
CA THR A 206 -13.73 -20.52 -8.62
C THR A 206 -13.12 -19.14 -8.74
N GLY A 207 -13.14 -18.54 -9.94
CA GLY A 207 -12.57 -17.21 -10.17
C GLY A 207 -12.51 -16.84 -11.65
N GLN A 208 -11.92 -15.68 -11.91
CA GLN A 208 -11.74 -15.17 -13.27
C GLN A 208 -10.34 -15.51 -13.78
N LEU A 209 -10.27 -15.95 -15.02
CA LEU A 209 -9.01 -16.24 -15.72
C LEU A 209 -8.38 -14.94 -16.26
N SER A 210 -7.05 -14.91 -16.33
CA SER A 210 -6.35 -13.85 -17.07
C SER A 210 -6.62 -13.96 -18.58
N VAL A 211 -6.44 -12.83 -19.27
CA VAL A 211 -6.57 -12.80 -20.75
C VAL A 211 -5.42 -13.52 -21.43
N ASN A 212 -4.24 -13.51 -20.80
CA ASN A 212 -3.04 -14.17 -21.30
C ASN A 212 -3.10 -15.66 -20.99
N ASP A 213 -3.22 -16.47 -22.01
CA ASP A 213 -3.31 -17.92 -21.93
C ASP A 213 -2.44 -18.58 -23.03
N VAL A 214 -2.24 -19.89 -22.91
CA VAL A 214 -1.43 -20.67 -23.86
C VAL A 214 -2.32 -21.16 -25.02
N ALA A 215 -1.81 -21.05 -26.24
CA ALA A 215 -2.53 -21.47 -27.45
C ALA A 215 -2.50 -23.01 -27.65
N VAL A 216 -3.52 -23.53 -28.31
CA VAL A 216 -3.55 -24.93 -28.79
C VAL A 216 -2.39 -25.16 -29.76
N GLY A 217 -1.74 -26.31 -29.64
CA GLY A 217 -0.53 -26.68 -30.40
C GLY A 217 0.78 -26.30 -29.71
N SER A 218 0.75 -25.48 -28.66
CA SER A 218 1.94 -25.12 -27.89
C SER A 218 2.45 -26.31 -27.08
N PHE A 219 3.78 -26.46 -27.02
CA PHE A 219 4.42 -27.41 -26.11
C PHE A 219 4.57 -26.80 -24.72
N VAL A 220 4.18 -27.55 -23.70
CA VAL A 220 4.27 -27.15 -22.28
C VAL A 220 5.15 -28.13 -21.51
N SER A 221 5.89 -27.60 -20.53
CA SER A 221 6.78 -28.38 -19.68
C SER A 221 6.25 -28.43 -18.26
N ALA A 222 6.29 -29.61 -17.66
CA ALA A 222 5.83 -29.86 -16.30
C ALA A 222 6.48 -28.92 -15.27
N GLY A 223 5.67 -28.32 -14.40
CA GLY A 223 6.10 -27.47 -13.29
C GLY A 223 6.59 -26.06 -13.66
N THR A 224 6.97 -25.81 -14.92
CA THR A 224 7.58 -24.56 -15.35
C THR A 224 6.65 -23.66 -16.17
N THR A 225 5.88 -24.25 -17.09
CA THR A 225 4.99 -23.48 -17.98
C THR A 225 3.71 -23.10 -17.24
N THR A 226 3.49 -21.78 -17.06
CA THR A 226 2.19 -21.24 -16.63
C THR A 226 1.24 -21.23 -17.81
N LEU A 227 0.10 -21.87 -17.67
CA LEU A 227 -0.92 -21.99 -18.71
C LEU A 227 -1.85 -20.78 -18.72
N VAL A 228 -2.31 -20.38 -17.55
CA VAL A 228 -3.17 -19.25 -17.29
C VAL A 228 -3.09 -18.89 -15.81
N SER A 229 -3.23 -17.61 -15.48
CA SER A 229 -3.42 -17.17 -14.10
C SER A 229 -4.92 -17.02 -13.83
N MET A 230 -5.34 -17.31 -12.61
CA MET A 230 -6.70 -17.06 -12.16
C MET A 230 -6.71 -16.41 -10.80
N GLY A 231 -7.75 -15.64 -10.52
CA GLY A 231 -7.89 -14.98 -9.24
C GLY A 231 -9.34 -14.62 -8.92
N THR A 232 -9.57 -14.27 -7.66
CA THR A 232 -10.84 -13.75 -7.18
C THR A 232 -10.72 -12.24 -6.96
N ALA A 233 -11.75 -11.51 -7.34
CA ALA A 233 -11.85 -10.08 -7.11
C ALA A 233 -13.03 -9.73 -6.18
N ASP A 234 -13.78 -10.71 -5.72
CA ASP A 234 -14.86 -10.57 -4.74
C ASP A 234 -14.75 -11.72 -3.71
N PRO A 235 -14.47 -11.40 -2.45
CA PRO A 235 -14.05 -10.07 -1.94
C PRO A 235 -12.64 -9.69 -2.40
N ILE A 236 -12.26 -8.41 -2.21
CA ILE A 236 -10.94 -7.88 -2.58
C ILE A 236 -10.24 -7.22 -1.40
N TYR A 237 -8.92 -7.31 -1.34
CA TYR A 237 -8.13 -6.61 -0.34
C TYR A 237 -7.63 -5.26 -0.85
N ALA A 238 -7.73 -4.24 0.01
CA ALA A 238 -6.92 -3.04 -0.10
C ALA A 238 -5.70 -3.19 0.81
N GLN A 239 -4.52 -3.28 0.22
CA GLN A 239 -3.25 -3.40 0.91
C GLN A 239 -2.58 -2.03 1.00
N PHE A 240 -2.21 -1.62 2.20
CA PHE A 240 -1.52 -0.36 2.48
C PHE A 240 -0.51 -0.54 3.60
N SER A 241 0.36 0.46 3.82
CA SER A 241 1.43 0.37 4.80
C SER A 241 1.34 1.51 5.80
N LEU A 242 1.49 1.17 7.09
CA LEU A 242 1.56 2.09 8.21
C LEU A 242 3.01 2.20 8.69
N SER A 243 3.45 3.37 9.09
CA SER A 243 4.70 3.54 9.83
C SER A 243 4.60 2.96 11.25
N GLU A 244 5.74 2.67 11.89
CA GLU A 244 5.76 2.16 13.27
C GLU A 244 4.99 3.07 14.24
N ASN A 245 5.19 4.39 14.15
CA ASN A 245 4.51 5.34 15.03
C ASN A 245 2.99 5.34 14.81
N GLU A 246 2.55 5.30 13.56
CA GLU A 246 1.12 5.23 13.22
C GLU A 246 0.51 3.92 13.72
N TYR A 247 1.23 2.81 13.56
CA TYR A 247 0.78 1.52 14.07
C TYR A 247 0.60 1.52 15.59
N LEU A 248 1.55 2.09 16.35
CA LEU A 248 1.45 2.17 17.82
C LEU A 248 0.24 3.01 18.25
N ASN A 249 0.04 4.17 17.64
CA ASN A 249 -1.12 5.02 17.89
C ASN A 249 -2.44 4.29 17.55
N PHE A 250 -2.43 3.58 16.43
CA PHE A 250 -3.59 2.84 15.95
C PHE A 250 -3.91 1.62 16.82
N ALA A 251 -2.88 0.92 17.33
CA ALA A 251 -3.04 -0.22 18.22
C ALA A 251 -3.67 0.19 19.56
N GLU A 252 -3.28 1.34 20.12
CA GLU A 252 -3.91 1.88 21.33
C GLU A 252 -5.41 2.17 21.11
N GLN A 253 -5.76 2.74 19.97
CA GLN A 253 -7.15 3.05 19.61
C GLN A 253 -7.96 1.78 19.38
N ALA A 254 -7.41 0.83 18.65
CA ALA A 254 -8.06 -0.46 18.37
C ALA A 254 -8.42 -1.21 19.65
N VAL A 255 -7.55 -1.18 20.67
CA VAL A 255 -7.84 -1.79 21.98
C VAL A 255 -9.05 -1.13 22.65
N LYS A 256 -9.22 0.19 22.53
CA LYS A 256 -10.35 0.93 23.10
C LYS A 256 -11.65 0.68 22.35
N GLN A 257 -11.60 0.41 21.05
CA GLN A 257 -12.76 0.25 20.15
C GLN A 257 -13.20 -1.21 19.96
N GLY A 258 -12.54 -2.18 20.58
CA GLY A 258 -12.89 -3.62 20.46
C GLY A 258 -12.09 -4.40 19.43
N GLY A 259 -11.01 -3.86 18.94
CA GLY A 259 -10.05 -4.52 18.04
C GLY A 259 -9.87 -3.83 16.68
N LEU A 260 -8.87 -4.28 15.94
CA LEU A 260 -8.55 -3.74 14.61
C LEU A 260 -9.71 -3.83 13.60
N GLY A 261 -10.58 -4.85 13.76
CA GLY A 261 -11.74 -5.04 12.86
C GLY A 261 -12.87 -4.03 13.05
N ALA A 262 -12.87 -3.26 14.14
CA ALA A 262 -13.86 -2.21 14.37
C ALA A 262 -13.57 -0.91 13.62
N VAL A 263 -12.37 -0.78 13.04
CA VAL A 263 -11.96 0.40 12.31
C VAL A 263 -12.60 0.43 10.93
N ILE A 264 -13.30 1.52 10.66
CA ILE A 264 -13.94 1.76 9.38
C ILE A 264 -12.88 2.19 8.37
N VAL A 265 -12.91 1.53 7.21
CA VAL A 265 -12.00 1.80 6.10
C VAL A 265 -12.82 2.21 4.89
N GLU A 266 -12.53 3.39 4.32
CA GLU A 266 -13.12 3.83 3.05
C GLU A 266 -12.08 3.85 1.95
N LEU A 267 -12.53 3.59 0.71
CA LEU A 267 -11.70 3.69 -0.49
C LEU A 267 -12.11 4.91 -1.32
N THR A 268 -11.11 5.66 -1.76
CA THR A 268 -11.25 6.64 -2.82
C THR A 268 -10.43 6.18 -4.02
N LEU A 269 -11.10 5.96 -5.13
CA LEU A 269 -10.50 5.48 -6.37
C LEU A 269 -9.64 6.59 -7.04
N SER A 270 -8.82 6.22 -8.00
CA SER A 270 -7.91 7.14 -8.71
C SER A 270 -8.62 8.26 -9.47
N ASN A 271 -9.89 8.05 -9.85
CA ASN A 271 -10.74 9.08 -10.47
C ASN A 271 -11.37 10.06 -9.45
N GLY A 272 -11.09 9.89 -8.15
CA GLY A 272 -11.65 10.71 -7.07
C GLY A 272 -13.00 10.25 -6.55
N SER A 273 -13.64 9.23 -7.12
CA SER A 273 -14.90 8.70 -6.61
C SER A 273 -14.68 7.87 -5.35
N LYS A 274 -15.58 7.98 -4.38
CA LYS A 274 -15.62 7.11 -3.21
C LYS A 274 -16.28 5.78 -3.55
N TYR A 275 -15.68 4.68 -3.11
CA TYR A 275 -16.31 3.37 -3.21
C TYR A 275 -17.44 3.26 -2.19
N PRO A 276 -18.63 2.78 -2.59
CA PRO A 276 -19.83 2.87 -1.74
C PRO A 276 -19.79 1.94 -0.52
N THR A 277 -19.03 0.84 -0.59
CA THR A 277 -18.94 -0.15 0.49
C THR A 277 -17.77 0.18 1.41
N ILE A 278 -18.01 0.11 2.72
CA ILE A 278 -16.97 0.24 3.73
C ILE A 278 -16.25 -1.09 3.89
N GLY A 279 -14.95 -1.03 4.13
CA GLY A 279 -14.12 -2.18 4.43
C GLY A 279 -13.72 -2.28 5.89
N HIS A 280 -13.20 -3.44 6.26
CA HIS A 280 -12.70 -3.72 7.59
C HIS A 280 -11.29 -4.28 7.53
N ILE A 281 -10.45 -3.90 8.50
CA ILE A 281 -9.11 -4.47 8.63
C ILE A 281 -9.25 -5.93 9.09
N VAL A 282 -8.72 -6.86 8.29
CA VAL A 282 -8.81 -8.30 8.58
C VAL A 282 -7.47 -8.90 8.96
N THR A 283 -6.37 -8.34 8.46
CA THR A 283 -5.04 -8.87 8.75
C THR A 283 -3.97 -7.79 8.63
N SER A 284 -2.91 -7.96 9.40
CA SER A 284 -1.68 -7.19 9.31
C SER A 284 -0.50 -8.14 9.25
N ASP A 285 0.61 -7.67 8.70
CA ASP A 285 1.84 -8.45 8.70
C ASP A 285 2.32 -8.67 10.15
N ARG A 286 3.12 -9.71 10.34
CA ARG A 286 3.67 -10.08 11.66
C ARG A 286 4.81 -9.17 12.09
N ALA A 287 5.50 -8.55 11.16
CA ALA A 287 6.70 -7.76 11.41
C ALA A 287 6.75 -6.54 10.49
N LEU A 288 7.44 -5.51 10.95
CA LEU A 288 7.78 -4.37 10.13
C LEU A 288 8.74 -4.78 9.00
N ALA A 289 8.53 -4.24 7.82
CA ALA A 289 9.47 -4.38 6.71
C ALA A 289 10.81 -3.70 7.09
N ALA A 290 11.89 -4.48 7.15
CA ALA A 290 13.19 -4.02 7.66
C ALA A 290 13.79 -2.84 6.87
N GLN A 291 13.43 -2.67 5.60
CA GLN A 291 13.96 -1.61 4.73
C GLN A 291 13.19 -0.29 4.86
N THR A 292 11.92 -0.33 5.20
CA THR A 292 11.04 0.85 5.22
C THR A 292 10.52 1.20 6.62
N GLY A 293 10.63 0.28 7.59
CA GLY A 293 10.06 0.45 8.93
C GLY A 293 8.52 0.53 8.93
N THR A 294 7.87 -0.06 7.92
CA THR A 294 6.42 -0.02 7.77
C THR A 294 5.78 -1.38 7.97
N LEU A 295 4.55 -1.39 8.50
CA LEU A 295 3.71 -2.56 8.64
C LEU A 295 2.69 -2.60 7.50
N THR A 296 2.62 -3.73 6.79
CA THR A 296 1.59 -3.95 5.78
C THR A 296 0.29 -4.39 6.44
N VAL A 297 -0.80 -3.73 6.06
CA VAL A 297 -2.16 -4.01 6.54
C VAL A 297 -3.07 -4.27 5.35
N LYS A 298 -4.02 -5.19 5.51
CA LYS A 298 -5.03 -5.49 4.50
C LYS A 298 -6.43 -5.27 5.06
N ALA A 299 -7.19 -4.47 4.36
CA ALA A 299 -8.61 -4.29 4.60
C ALA A 299 -9.41 -5.03 3.53
N LEU A 300 -10.46 -5.74 3.94
CA LEU A 300 -11.34 -6.50 3.06
C LEU A 300 -12.53 -5.62 2.61
N PHE A 301 -12.85 -5.71 1.33
CA PHE A 301 -13.99 -5.04 0.72
C PHE A 301 -14.80 -6.03 -0.10
N ASP A 302 -16.12 -5.98 0.03
CA ASP A 302 -17.02 -6.69 -0.88
C ASP A 302 -17.03 -5.98 -2.24
N ASN A 303 -17.01 -6.76 -3.32
CA ASN A 303 -16.93 -6.24 -4.69
C ASN A 303 -17.88 -6.99 -5.64
N PRO A 304 -19.19 -7.06 -5.31
CA PRO A 304 -20.14 -7.86 -6.06
C PRO A 304 -20.28 -7.40 -7.52
N ASP A 305 -20.12 -6.12 -7.79
CA ASP A 305 -20.22 -5.55 -9.13
C ASP A 305 -18.91 -5.66 -9.95
N GLY A 306 -17.83 -6.18 -9.36
CA GLY A 306 -16.52 -6.33 -10.02
C GLY A 306 -15.86 -5.02 -10.45
N VAL A 307 -16.22 -3.88 -9.83
CA VAL A 307 -15.66 -2.55 -10.16
C VAL A 307 -14.20 -2.44 -9.72
N LEU A 308 -13.88 -3.05 -8.60
CA LEU A 308 -12.51 -3.08 -8.08
C LEU A 308 -11.75 -4.22 -8.73
N LEU A 309 -10.63 -3.89 -9.38
CA LEU A 309 -9.76 -4.89 -10.01
C LEU A 309 -8.43 -4.99 -9.25
N PRO A 310 -7.88 -6.21 -9.08
CA PRO A 310 -6.53 -6.39 -8.57
C PRO A 310 -5.51 -5.58 -9.38
N GLY A 311 -4.55 -4.96 -8.69
CA GLY A 311 -3.57 -4.08 -9.30
C GLY A 311 -3.95 -2.60 -9.35
N MET A 312 -5.21 -2.23 -9.12
CA MET A 312 -5.61 -0.83 -9.02
C MET A 312 -5.01 -0.15 -7.79
N PHE A 313 -4.74 1.15 -7.91
CA PHE A 313 -4.37 2.00 -6.77
C PHE A 313 -5.61 2.73 -6.25
N ALA A 314 -5.68 2.84 -4.93
CA ALA A 314 -6.73 3.59 -4.26
C ALA A 314 -6.15 4.32 -3.03
N ARG A 315 -6.80 5.39 -2.63
CA ARG A 315 -6.54 6.02 -1.32
C ARG A 315 -7.40 5.34 -0.28
N VAL A 316 -6.76 4.84 0.76
CA VAL A 316 -7.38 4.17 1.89
C VAL A 316 -7.52 5.18 3.01
N SER A 317 -8.73 5.51 3.39
CA SER A 317 -9.03 6.43 4.51
C SER A 317 -9.42 5.60 5.73
N LEU A 318 -8.63 5.71 6.80
CA LEU A 318 -8.91 5.12 8.09
C LEU A 318 -9.54 6.18 8.98
N TYR A 319 -10.69 5.87 9.56
CA TYR A 319 -11.36 6.73 10.53
C TYR A 319 -10.87 6.37 11.93
N GLY A 320 -10.13 7.29 12.53
CA GLY A 320 -9.63 7.19 13.90
C GLY A 320 -10.62 7.71 14.94
N ASP A 321 -10.12 8.06 16.13
CA ASP A 321 -10.94 8.59 17.21
C ASP A 321 -11.57 9.94 16.85
N MET A 322 -12.76 10.18 17.37
CA MET A 322 -13.40 11.48 17.36
C MET A 322 -12.70 12.39 18.38
N ILE A 323 -12.17 13.52 17.94
CA ILE A 323 -11.70 14.58 18.84
C ILE A 323 -12.88 15.44 19.21
N PRO A 324 -13.38 15.36 20.46
CA PRO A 324 -14.52 16.14 20.85
C PRO A 324 -14.14 17.63 20.95
N ASN A 325 -15.02 18.49 20.45
CA ASN A 325 -14.86 19.94 20.50
C ASN A 325 -13.55 20.43 19.89
N ALA A 326 -13.07 19.81 18.81
CA ALA A 326 -11.85 20.23 18.12
C ALA A 326 -11.96 21.69 17.63
N ILE A 327 -10.93 22.48 17.89
CA ILE A 327 -10.77 23.82 17.35
C ILE A 327 -10.14 23.71 15.98
N LEU A 328 -10.83 24.19 14.96
CA LEU A 328 -10.44 24.05 13.56
C LEU A 328 -10.15 25.41 12.94
N VAL A 329 -9.01 25.52 12.27
CA VAL A 329 -8.59 26.73 11.57
C VAL A 329 -8.27 26.39 10.11
N PRO A 330 -8.76 27.15 9.13
CA PRO A 330 -8.44 26.92 7.74
C PRO A 330 -6.94 26.95 7.49
N GLU A 331 -6.45 26.02 6.67
CA GLU A 331 -5.03 25.95 6.28
C GLU A 331 -4.52 27.29 5.74
N ARG A 332 -5.35 28.02 4.96
CA ARG A 332 -4.99 29.33 4.39
C ARG A 332 -4.72 30.42 5.44
N ALA A 333 -5.26 30.27 6.64
CA ALA A 333 -5.04 31.21 7.72
C ALA A 333 -3.73 30.98 8.47
N VAL A 334 -3.17 29.79 8.36
CA VAL A 334 -1.95 29.40 9.08
C VAL A 334 -0.73 29.91 8.37
N GLN A 335 0.09 30.66 9.09
CA GLN A 335 1.40 31.13 8.65
C GLN A 335 2.51 30.42 9.43
N GLN A 336 3.64 30.19 8.77
CA GLN A 336 4.81 29.62 9.41
C GLN A 336 6.01 30.54 9.24
N LEU A 337 6.67 30.83 10.33
CA LEU A 337 7.90 31.61 10.36
C LEU A 337 8.88 30.99 11.34
N LEU A 338 10.09 30.72 10.88
CA LEU A 338 11.19 30.16 11.69
C LEU A 338 10.79 28.91 12.50
N GLY A 339 9.95 28.04 11.90
CA GLY A 339 9.51 26.79 12.53
C GLY A 339 8.38 26.96 13.55
N LYS A 340 7.85 28.15 13.74
CA LYS A 340 6.67 28.40 14.56
C LYS A 340 5.46 28.65 13.67
N SER A 341 4.31 28.09 14.05
CA SER A 341 3.03 28.33 13.40
C SER A 341 2.26 29.42 14.15
N PHE A 342 1.67 30.34 13.40
CA PHE A 342 0.85 31.39 13.95
C PHE A 342 -0.31 31.75 13.02
N VAL A 343 -1.32 32.38 13.54
CA VAL A 343 -2.46 32.97 12.82
C VAL A 343 -2.62 34.43 13.15
N MET A 344 -3.18 35.18 12.21
CA MET A 344 -3.59 36.54 12.47
C MET A 344 -5.04 36.55 12.95
N VAL A 345 -5.28 37.04 14.15
CA VAL A 345 -6.62 37.22 14.71
C VAL A 345 -7.02 38.68 14.72
N VAL A 346 -8.33 38.94 14.71
CA VAL A 346 -8.91 40.25 14.86
C VAL A 346 -8.98 40.55 16.36
N GLY A 347 -8.03 41.35 16.85
CA GLY A 347 -7.97 41.81 18.25
C GLY A 347 -8.88 42.98 18.55
N GLU A 348 -8.76 43.54 19.78
CA GLU A 348 -9.56 44.67 20.23
C GLU A 348 -9.34 45.89 19.34
N GLY A 349 -10.44 46.55 18.98
CA GLY A 349 -10.43 47.75 18.11
C GLY A 349 -10.14 47.46 16.65
N ASN A 350 -10.44 46.24 16.15
CA ASN A 350 -10.17 45.80 14.78
C ASN A 350 -8.68 45.88 14.39
N LYS A 351 -7.79 45.53 15.29
CA LYS A 351 -6.36 45.45 15.03
C LYS A 351 -5.89 44.04 14.77
N ALA A 352 -4.90 43.90 13.90
CA ALA A 352 -4.26 42.62 13.64
C ALA A 352 -3.40 42.18 14.82
N GLU A 353 -3.62 40.99 15.36
CA GLU A 353 -2.80 40.38 16.42
C GLU A 353 -2.24 39.03 15.92
N ALA A 354 -0.93 38.85 16.01
CA ALA A 354 -0.30 37.59 15.67
C ALA A 354 -0.34 36.65 16.88
N ARG A 355 -1.02 35.52 16.75
CA ARG A 355 -1.15 34.54 17.83
C ARG A 355 -0.47 33.24 17.46
N THR A 356 0.53 32.83 18.26
CA THR A 356 1.23 31.56 18.09
C THR A 356 0.31 30.41 18.42
N ILE A 357 0.28 29.39 17.57
CA ILE A 357 -0.59 28.25 17.74
C ILE A 357 0.22 26.93 17.67
N THR A 358 -0.30 25.92 18.35
CA THR A 358 0.22 24.55 18.23
C THR A 358 -0.71 23.76 17.31
N LEU A 359 -0.21 23.41 16.13
CA LEU A 359 -0.96 22.64 15.17
C LEU A 359 -1.03 21.16 15.56
N GLY A 360 -2.17 20.55 15.31
CA GLY A 360 -2.39 19.11 15.28
C GLY A 360 -2.51 18.61 13.85
N ASP A 361 -3.35 17.59 13.69
CA ASP A 361 -3.56 16.92 12.43
C ASP A 361 -4.39 17.78 11.47
N LYS A 362 -4.19 17.55 10.17
CA LYS A 362 -4.96 18.21 9.12
C LYS A 362 -6.19 17.38 8.79
N VAL A 363 -7.34 18.03 8.75
CA VAL A 363 -8.61 17.41 8.37
C VAL A 363 -9.27 18.24 7.26
N GLY A 364 -9.28 17.70 6.05
CA GLY A 364 -9.76 18.44 4.88
C GLY A 364 -8.98 19.73 4.62
N SER A 365 -9.70 20.86 4.60
CA SER A 365 -9.16 22.20 4.41
C SER A 365 -8.72 22.86 5.72
N TYR A 366 -8.78 22.14 6.86
CA TYR A 366 -8.54 22.69 8.20
C TYR A 366 -7.36 21.99 8.89
N TYR A 367 -6.75 22.71 9.83
CA TYR A 367 -5.88 22.15 10.86
C TYR A 367 -6.61 22.12 12.20
N ILE A 368 -6.44 21.05 12.94
CA ILE A 368 -6.83 21.01 14.35
C ILE A 368 -5.81 21.81 15.13
N VAL A 369 -6.27 22.74 15.97
CA VAL A 369 -5.42 23.53 16.86
C VAL A 369 -5.47 22.91 18.25
N LYS A 370 -4.30 22.51 18.77
CA LYS A 370 -4.16 21.92 20.11
C LYS A 370 -4.10 22.97 21.21
N ASP A 371 -3.51 24.14 20.90
CA ASP A 371 -3.31 25.22 21.85
C ASP A 371 -3.10 26.56 21.12
N GLY A 372 -3.45 27.67 21.76
CA GLY A 372 -3.19 29.01 21.31
C GLY A 372 -4.38 29.80 20.70
N LEU A 373 -5.58 29.18 20.62
CA LEU A 373 -6.80 29.87 20.14
C LEU A 373 -8.01 29.51 21.01
N ASP A 374 -8.88 30.51 21.15
CA ASP A 374 -10.18 30.38 21.77
C ASP A 374 -11.31 30.31 20.72
N VAL A 375 -12.44 29.72 21.11
CA VAL A 375 -13.63 29.57 20.24
C VAL A 375 -14.20 30.96 19.79
N SER A 376 -13.98 31.97 20.58
CA SER A 376 -14.43 33.35 20.31
C SER A 376 -13.53 34.11 19.34
N ASP A 377 -12.38 33.56 18.99
CA ASP A 377 -11.43 34.22 18.11
C ASP A 377 -11.94 34.31 16.66
N ILE A 378 -11.62 35.40 16.01
CA ILE A 378 -11.88 35.62 14.60
C ILE A 378 -10.55 35.57 13.86
N VAL A 379 -10.39 34.63 12.95
CA VAL A 379 -9.13 34.39 12.25
C VAL A 379 -9.18 34.95 10.85
N VAL A 380 -8.12 35.68 10.46
CA VAL A 380 -7.98 36.21 9.10
C VAL A 380 -7.59 35.08 8.13
N VAL A 381 -8.37 34.93 7.05
CA VAL A 381 -8.17 33.88 6.02
C VAL A 381 -7.66 34.41 4.68
N GLU A 382 -7.88 35.71 4.39
CA GLU A 382 -7.35 36.36 3.19
C GLU A 382 -6.89 37.81 3.53
N GLY A 383 -5.89 38.30 2.78
CA GLY A 383 -5.28 39.60 2.99
C GLY A 383 -4.02 39.56 3.87
N LEU A 384 -3.51 38.36 4.16
CA LEU A 384 -2.39 38.12 5.09
C LEU A 384 -1.05 38.71 4.60
N THR A 385 -0.82 38.80 3.29
CA THR A 385 0.48 39.17 2.68
C THR A 385 0.91 40.61 2.98
N THR A 386 -0.03 41.50 3.20
CA THR A 386 0.23 42.93 3.47
C THR A 386 -0.02 43.31 4.93
N LEU A 387 -0.42 42.32 5.74
CA LEU A 387 -0.84 42.53 7.11
C LEU A 387 0.37 42.55 8.05
N GLN A 388 0.45 43.58 8.89
CA GLN A 388 1.44 43.68 9.95
C GLN A 388 0.72 43.67 11.31
N GLU A 389 1.41 43.12 12.32
CA GLU A 389 0.90 43.16 13.70
C GLU A 389 0.62 44.57 14.16
N GLY A 390 -0.55 44.78 14.79
CA GLY A 390 -1.02 46.09 15.25
C GLY A 390 -1.67 46.95 14.17
N GLY A 391 -1.71 46.51 12.89
CA GLY A 391 -2.35 47.25 11.80
C GLY A 391 -3.87 47.27 11.91
N ASP A 392 -4.49 48.39 11.47
CA ASP A 392 -5.95 48.55 11.45
C ASP A 392 -6.56 47.66 10.34
N LEU A 393 -7.63 46.94 10.66
CA LEU A 393 -8.33 46.00 9.79
C LEU A 393 -9.69 46.52 9.32
N ALA A 394 -9.96 46.40 8.03
CA ALA A 394 -11.32 46.48 7.49
C ALA A 394 -11.79 45.01 7.27
N VAL A 395 -12.48 44.48 8.28
CA VAL A 395 -12.86 43.05 8.33
C VAL A 395 -14.14 42.81 7.53
N THR A 396 -14.09 41.85 6.61
CA THR A 396 -15.26 41.28 5.96
C THR A 396 -15.42 39.85 6.47
N MET A 397 -16.51 39.57 7.18
CA MET A 397 -16.80 38.22 7.66
C MET A 397 -17.21 37.33 6.49
N VAL A 398 -16.64 36.10 6.43
CA VAL A 398 -16.93 35.07 5.42
C VAL A 398 -17.27 33.77 6.11
N THR A 399 -18.02 32.95 5.42
CA THR A 399 -18.32 31.56 5.86
C THR A 399 -17.39 30.55 5.21
N ALA A 400 -17.40 29.33 5.72
CA ALA A 400 -16.64 28.20 5.12
C ALA A 400 -17.05 27.95 3.67
N ASP A 401 -18.35 28.03 3.38
CA ASP A 401 -18.91 27.82 2.04
C ASP A 401 -18.49 28.91 1.05
N ASP A 402 -18.44 30.17 1.48
CA ASP A 402 -17.97 31.30 0.65
C ASP A 402 -16.52 31.12 0.20
N MET A 403 -15.72 30.38 0.98
CA MET A 403 -14.30 30.16 0.76
C MET A 403 -14.01 28.81 0.15
N GLY A 404 -15.02 27.94 0.00
CA GLY A 404 -14.88 26.58 -0.49
C GLY A 404 -14.08 25.67 0.47
N PHE A 405 -14.14 25.95 1.78
CA PHE A 405 -13.53 25.10 2.77
C PHE A 405 -14.46 23.95 3.12
N SER A 406 -13.96 22.73 3.03
CA SER A 406 -14.71 21.53 3.42
C SER A 406 -13.88 20.68 4.37
N LEU A 407 -14.53 20.05 5.31
CA LEU A 407 -14.00 18.92 6.04
C LEU A 407 -14.21 17.70 5.13
N THR A 408 -13.14 17.04 4.68
CA THR A 408 -13.24 15.79 3.91
C THR A 408 -13.90 14.74 4.77
N GLY A 409 -15.13 14.39 4.42
CA GLY A 409 -16.01 13.57 5.22
C GLY A 409 -17.15 14.44 5.74
N ASP A 410 -18.24 14.45 5.01
CA ASP A 410 -19.45 15.17 5.43
C ASP A 410 -19.86 14.62 6.80
N SER A 411 -19.82 15.46 7.84
CA SER A 411 -20.14 15.05 9.21
C SER A 411 -21.59 14.52 9.33
N SER A 412 -22.46 14.87 8.38
CA SER A 412 -23.82 14.35 8.28
C SER A 412 -23.85 12.87 7.88
N ASP A 413 -22.95 12.42 7.01
CA ASP A 413 -22.85 11.02 6.59
C ASP A 413 -22.26 10.11 7.70
N PHE A 414 -21.34 10.66 8.50
CA PHE A 414 -20.72 9.91 9.59
C PHE A 414 -21.71 9.60 10.74
N ASN A 415 -22.52 10.57 11.15
CA ASN A 415 -23.49 10.38 12.22
C ASN A 415 -24.61 9.39 11.86
N THR A 416 -24.97 9.28 10.58
CA THR A 416 -26.02 8.37 10.14
C THR A 416 -25.53 6.92 10.01
N ARG A 417 -24.24 6.71 9.68
CA ARG A 417 -23.66 5.36 9.49
C ARG A 417 -23.12 4.73 10.79
N ALA A 418 -22.60 5.56 11.72
CA ALA A 418 -22.06 5.06 12.98
C ALA A 418 -23.13 4.64 14.01
N LEU A 419 -24.40 4.99 13.80
CA LEU A 419 -25.51 4.73 14.71
C LEU A 419 -26.47 3.61 14.26
N THR A 420 -26.18 2.94 13.15
CA THR A 420 -26.96 1.75 12.77
C THR A 420 -26.27 0.52 13.35
N PRO A 421 -26.82 -0.12 14.41
CA PRO A 421 -26.32 -1.40 14.88
C PRO A 421 -26.49 -2.41 13.75
N LEU A 422 -25.49 -3.21 13.48
CA LEU A 422 -25.61 -4.40 12.66
C LEU A 422 -26.62 -5.35 13.33
N GLU A 423 -27.81 -5.49 12.75
CA GLU A 423 -28.74 -6.57 13.05
C GLU A 423 -28.22 -7.90 12.49
#